data_7837289c91ce931956b10e9569ea56ad
#
_entry.id   7837289c91ce931956b10e9569ea56ad
#
_cell.length_a   1.000
_cell.length_b   1.000
_cell.length_c   1.000
_cell.angle_alpha   90.00
_cell.angle_beta   90.00
_cell.angle_gamma   90.00
#
_symmetry.space_group_name_H-M   'P 1'
#
loop_
_entity.id
_entity.type
_entity.pdbx_description
1 polymer ?
#
loop_
_entity_poly.entity_id
_entity_poly.type
_entity_poly.pdbx_seq_one_letter_code
_entity_poly.pdbx_strand_id
1 'polypeptide(L)'
;MRKLLLTLSAAFSLISAAPASAKTDSIDAIARDYVNLALDAKRLDPDLISINSPALEQAAESKLPKPLPAAMVMRSGELIARLDALPKPQERLEAMRLRSLRARLVSLQAHSQVMSGEKLPIGEQVERFYGFKPDFRPLSAYDQALDRLDKAIPGAGTLAERIAALKTAALVPPDKIEPVFNAALAECRRRTALHMKLRQPESVDVQFLHDLPAPAEDVYQGDGKSRARINLDSPVDVDRLLAAACHETYPGHHSHFVNIDDALVRGRGWHEFDVEIEDGPQFPVAESVAEYGVGLTFPVEERIAFQRDVLYPLAGLKMQNVDAWRAYISARPEVLGATATVARDYLSGAIDQATAHKLFVRYRLQTPTAAGQMLKMLDAFGSLVIASDFGWYVMDQSMQGKNVEEQWRLFRQIEREPMLLEDVAALR
;
A
#
# COMPACT_ATOMS: atom_id res chain seq x y z
N MET A 1 -76.23 -46.88 43.89
CA MET A 1 -74.79 -46.92 43.49
C MET A 1 -74.57 -45.81 42.52
N ARG A 2 -74.03 -44.68 43.01
CA ARG A 2 -73.72 -43.45 42.20
C ARG A 2 -72.26 -43.52 41.79
N LYS A 3 -72.02 -43.47 40.46
CA LYS A 3 -70.67 -43.37 39.90
C LYS A 3 -70.24 -41.87 39.86
N LEU A 4 -69.16 -41.58 40.52
CA LEU A 4 -68.47 -40.22 40.51
C LEU A 4 -67.61 -40.19 39.29
N LEU A 5 -67.81 -39.23 38.38
CA LEU A 5 -66.91 -38.90 37.30
C LEU A 5 -66.00 -37.76 37.78
N LEU A 6 -64.70 -38.06 37.84
CA LEU A 6 -63.65 -37.03 38.04
C LEU A 6 -63.19 -36.50 36.65
N THR A 7 -63.42 -35.23 36.41
CA THR A 7 -62.92 -34.55 35.25
C THR A 7 -61.53 -33.93 35.66
N LEU A 8 -60.46 -34.43 35.03
CA LEU A 8 -59.15 -33.82 35.11
C LEU A 8 -59.04 -32.63 34.12
N SER A 9 -59.01 -31.41 34.61
CA SER A 9 -58.66 -30.24 33.81
C SER A 9 -57.12 -30.10 33.73
N ALA A 10 -56.58 -30.37 32.56
CA ALA A 10 -55.15 -30.06 32.28
C ALA A 10 -54.97 -28.57 31.93
N ALA A 11 -54.37 -27.82 32.84
CA ALA A 11 -53.99 -26.46 32.56
C ALA A 11 -52.69 -26.47 31.69
N PHE A 12 -52.82 -26.11 30.41
CA PHE A 12 -51.68 -25.84 29.54
C PHE A 12 -51.12 -24.46 29.89
N SER A 13 -49.98 -24.40 30.60
CA SER A 13 -49.20 -23.19 30.79
C SER A 13 -48.45 -22.90 29.49
N LEU A 14 -48.91 -21.91 28.72
CA LEU A 14 -48.17 -21.31 27.63
C LEU A 14 -46.96 -20.59 28.22
N ILE A 15 -45.78 -21.24 28.19
CA ILE A 15 -44.50 -20.56 28.41
C ILE A 15 -44.26 -19.71 27.16
N SER A 16 -44.57 -18.42 27.26
CA SER A 16 -44.15 -17.42 26.28
C SER A 16 -42.62 -17.32 26.33
N ALA A 17 -41.95 -17.97 25.40
CA ALA A 17 -40.55 -17.72 25.17
C ALA A 17 -40.40 -16.25 24.72
N ALA A 18 -39.81 -15.40 25.58
CA ALA A 18 -39.43 -14.06 25.17
C ALA A 18 -38.51 -14.18 23.94
N PRO A 19 -38.72 -13.37 22.88
CA PRO A 19 -37.82 -13.40 21.74
C PRO A 19 -36.43 -13.08 22.25
N ALA A 20 -35.45 -13.94 21.94
CA ALA A 20 -34.04 -13.65 22.16
C ALA A 20 -33.79 -12.26 21.56
N SER A 21 -33.40 -11.31 22.38
CA SER A 21 -33.00 -9.97 21.93
C SER A 21 -32.02 -10.13 20.78
N ALA A 22 -32.46 -9.88 19.56
CA ALA A 22 -31.58 -9.83 18.41
C ALA A 22 -30.48 -8.82 18.76
N LYS A 23 -29.24 -9.28 18.92
CA LYS A 23 -28.11 -8.37 19.11
C LYS A 23 -28.16 -7.40 17.93
N THR A 24 -28.44 -6.13 18.21
CA THR A 24 -28.42 -5.08 17.20
C THR A 24 -27.00 -5.05 16.63
N ASP A 25 -26.87 -5.24 15.32
CA ASP A 25 -25.55 -5.14 14.66
C ASP A 25 -24.91 -3.78 14.94
N SER A 26 -23.61 -3.77 15.07
CA SER A 26 -22.80 -2.57 15.22
C SER A 26 -21.55 -2.69 14.37
N ILE A 27 -20.92 -1.57 14.04
CA ILE A 27 -19.63 -1.58 13.31
C ILE A 27 -18.64 -2.47 14.05
N ASP A 28 -18.56 -2.39 15.39
CA ASP A 28 -17.63 -3.22 16.18
C ASP A 28 -17.91 -4.71 16.11
N ALA A 29 -19.19 -5.10 16.04
CA ALA A 29 -19.55 -6.52 15.90
C ALA A 29 -19.12 -7.05 14.52
N ILE A 30 -19.39 -6.28 13.47
CA ILE A 30 -19.03 -6.65 12.09
C ILE A 30 -17.51 -6.60 11.90
N ALA A 31 -16.80 -5.65 12.50
CA ALA A 31 -15.34 -5.57 12.47
C ALA A 31 -14.68 -6.80 13.12
N ARG A 32 -15.20 -7.28 14.26
CA ARG A 32 -14.73 -8.55 14.87
C ARG A 32 -14.98 -9.76 13.94
N ASP A 33 -16.15 -9.81 13.31
CA ASP A 33 -16.47 -10.88 12.38
C ASP A 33 -15.58 -10.81 11.11
N TYR A 34 -15.22 -9.60 10.65
CA TYR A 34 -14.23 -9.40 9.59
C TYR A 34 -12.85 -9.91 9.99
N VAL A 35 -12.35 -9.59 11.20
CA VAL A 35 -11.06 -10.10 11.68
C VAL A 35 -11.05 -11.64 11.64
N ASN A 36 -12.08 -12.29 12.14
CA ASN A 36 -12.19 -13.75 12.09
C ASN A 36 -12.22 -14.28 10.64
N LEU A 37 -12.90 -13.57 9.73
CA LEU A 37 -12.93 -13.93 8.31
C LEU A 37 -11.57 -13.77 7.65
N ALA A 38 -10.80 -12.73 8.01
CA ALA A 38 -9.45 -12.51 7.51
C ALA A 38 -8.46 -13.58 8.02
N LEU A 39 -8.58 -14.02 9.29
CA LEU A 39 -7.82 -15.18 9.77
C LEU A 39 -8.13 -16.46 9.01
N ASP A 40 -9.39 -16.65 8.61
CA ASP A 40 -9.79 -17.75 7.73
C ASP A 40 -9.17 -17.61 6.33
N ALA A 41 -9.12 -16.40 5.79
CA ALA A 41 -8.48 -16.11 4.51
C ALA A 41 -6.98 -16.39 4.54
N LYS A 42 -6.28 -16.01 5.61
CA LYS A 42 -4.85 -16.34 5.80
C LYS A 42 -4.60 -17.85 5.81
N ARG A 43 -5.51 -18.64 6.39
CA ARG A 43 -5.39 -20.10 6.32
C ARG A 43 -5.65 -20.66 4.92
N LEU A 44 -6.49 -19.99 4.13
CA LEU A 44 -6.73 -20.36 2.73
C LEU A 44 -5.50 -20.05 1.88
N ASP A 45 -5.00 -18.82 1.98
CA ASP A 45 -3.82 -18.31 1.29
C ASP A 45 -2.98 -17.47 2.27
N PRO A 46 -1.82 -18.00 2.71
CA PRO A 46 -0.93 -17.30 3.66
C PRO A 46 -0.39 -15.96 3.16
N ASP A 47 -0.30 -15.78 1.84
CA ASP A 47 0.25 -14.58 1.22
C ASP A 47 -0.81 -13.48 1.01
N LEU A 48 -2.10 -13.80 1.21
CA LEU A 48 -3.18 -12.82 1.06
C LEU A 48 -3.31 -11.85 2.23
N ILE A 49 -2.96 -12.29 3.44
CA ILE A 49 -3.22 -11.55 4.68
C ILE A 49 -1.95 -11.37 5.50
N SER A 50 -1.60 -10.13 5.79
CA SER A 50 -0.63 -9.76 6.83
C SER A 50 -1.33 -9.46 8.15
N ILE A 51 -0.66 -9.80 9.25
CA ILE A 51 -1.16 -9.61 10.61
C ILE A 51 -0.13 -8.84 11.43
N ASN A 52 -0.53 -7.69 11.94
CA ASN A 52 0.30 -6.76 12.70
C ASN A 52 0.19 -6.96 14.23
N SER A 53 -0.44 -8.06 14.66
CA SER A 53 -0.67 -8.39 16.08
C SER A 53 -0.18 -9.81 16.39
N PRO A 54 0.81 -9.99 17.28
CA PRO A 54 1.30 -11.33 17.66
C PRO A 54 0.19 -12.26 18.20
N ALA A 55 -0.81 -11.69 18.88
CA ALA A 55 -1.94 -12.48 19.40
C ALA A 55 -2.85 -12.99 18.29
N LEU A 56 -3.10 -12.18 17.24
CA LEU A 56 -3.87 -12.59 16.07
C LEU A 56 -3.07 -13.56 15.20
N GLU A 57 -1.75 -13.36 15.07
CA GLU A 57 -0.87 -14.31 14.34
C GLU A 57 -0.94 -15.69 14.96
N GLN A 58 -0.83 -15.79 16.29
CA GLN A 58 -1.01 -17.06 17.00
C GLN A 58 -2.40 -17.68 16.79
N ALA A 59 -3.45 -16.86 16.71
CA ALA A 59 -4.81 -17.32 16.42
C ALA A 59 -4.96 -17.84 14.97
N ALA A 60 -4.22 -17.25 14.02
CA ALA A 60 -4.21 -17.70 12.62
C ALA A 60 -3.55 -19.08 12.43
N GLU A 61 -2.58 -19.46 13.28
CA GLU A 61 -1.92 -20.77 13.27
C GLU A 61 -2.82 -21.94 13.69
N SER A 62 -4.13 -21.71 13.80
CA SER A 62 -5.09 -22.72 14.24
C SER A 62 -5.08 -23.96 13.32
N LYS A 63 -5.26 -25.15 13.93
CA LYS A 63 -5.36 -26.46 13.22
C LYS A 63 -6.72 -26.70 12.55
N LEU A 64 -7.54 -25.67 12.41
CA LEU A 64 -8.82 -25.78 11.72
C LEU A 64 -8.62 -26.09 10.22
N PRO A 65 -9.55 -26.81 9.59
CA PRO A 65 -9.49 -27.04 8.15
C PRO A 65 -9.47 -25.73 7.37
N LYS A 66 -8.78 -25.72 6.21
CA LYS A 66 -8.82 -24.57 5.30
C LYS A 66 -10.26 -24.35 4.83
N PRO A 67 -10.77 -23.11 4.85
CA PRO A 67 -12.09 -22.81 4.34
C PRO A 67 -12.12 -22.98 2.81
N LEU A 68 -13.33 -23.17 2.25
CA LEU A 68 -13.50 -23.14 0.80
C LEU A 68 -13.61 -21.67 0.33
N PRO A 69 -13.03 -21.28 -0.82
CA PRO A 69 -13.19 -19.94 -1.36
C PRO A 69 -14.65 -19.51 -1.51
N ALA A 70 -15.54 -20.41 -1.96
CA ALA A 70 -16.97 -20.13 -2.07
C ALA A 70 -17.64 -19.79 -0.72
N ALA A 71 -17.21 -20.40 0.39
CA ALA A 71 -17.71 -20.07 1.72
C ALA A 71 -17.23 -18.66 2.14
N MET A 72 -16.00 -18.27 1.76
CA MET A 72 -15.48 -16.93 1.98
C MET A 72 -16.28 -15.87 1.22
N VAL A 73 -16.64 -16.13 -0.05
CA VAL A 73 -17.51 -15.26 -0.87
C VAL A 73 -18.87 -15.03 -0.18
N MET A 74 -19.51 -16.10 0.31
CA MET A 74 -20.81 -16.00 0.98
C MET A 74 -20.71 -15.18 2.28
N ARG A 75 -19.76 -15.51 3.14
CA ARG A 75 -19.56 -14.83 4.44
C ARG A 75 -19.20 -13.36 4.28
N SER A 76 -18.35 -13.01 3.31
CA SER A 76 -18.06 -11.62 2.99
C SER A 76 -19.31 -10.88 2.54
N GLY A 77 -20.14 -11.49 1.68
CA GLY A 77 -21.41 -10.92 1.23
C GLY A 77 -22.42 -10.70 2.37
N GLU A 78 -22.50 -11.62 3.32
CA GLU A 78 -23.34 -11.47 4.52
C GLU A 78 -22.87 -10.30 5.39
N LEU A 79 -21.55 -10.15 5.61
CA LEU A 79 -21.01 -9.04 6.39
C LEU A 79 -21.21 -7.69 5.68
N ILE A 80 -21.07 -7.64 4.35
CA ILE A 80 -21.36 -6.44 3.56
C ILE A 80 -22.84 -6.06 3.73
N ALA A 81 -23.76 -6.99 3.60
CA ALA A 81 -25.19 -6.72 3.73
C ALA A 81 -25.55 -6.22 5.15
N ARG A 82 -24.96 -6.80 6.19
CA ARG A 82 -25.12 -6.33 7.59
C ARG A 82 -24.58 -4.92 7.77
N LEU A 83 -23.41 -4.63 7.19
CA LEU A 83 -22.77 -3.31 7.27
C LEU A 83 -23.59 -2.24 6.53
N ASP A 84 -24.12 -2.58 5.34
CA ASP A 84 -24.95 -1.67 4.52
C ASP A 84 -26.32 -1.38 5.18
N ALA A 85 -26.78 -2.24 6.08
CA ALA A 85 -28.01 -2.04 6.85
C ALA A 85 -27.82 -1.11 8.08
N LEU A 86 -26.59 -0.79 8.46
CA LEU A 86 -26.32 0.11 9.59
C LEU A 86 -26.69 1.56 9.25
N PRO A 87 -27.16 2.33 10.24
CA PRO A 87 -27.32 3.78 10.06
C PRO A 87 -25.95 4.43 9.80
N LYS A 88 -25.92 5.43 8.93
CA LYS A 88 -24.69 6.17 8.66
C LYS A 88 -24.21 6.90 9.92
N PRO A 89 -22.96 6.67 10.35
CA PRO A 89 -22.38 7.37 11.50
C PRO A 89 -22.35 8.89 11.28
N GLN A 90 -22.58 9.65 12.35
CA GLN A 90 -22.49 11.12 12.32
C GLN A 90 -21.05 11.60 12.56
N GLU A 91 -20.26 10.83 13.31
CA GLU A 91 -18.85 11.13 13.57
C GLU A 91 -18.04 10.80 12.32
N ARG A 92 -17.17 11.73 11.89
CA ARG A 92 -16.42 11.65 10.63
C ARG A 92 -15.54 10.38 10.56
N LEU A 93 -14.79 10.09 11.60
CA LEU A 93 -13.89 8.94 11.60
C LEU A 93 -14.64 7.60 11.62
N GLU A 94 -15.77 7.53 12.32
CA GLU A 94 -16.64 6.33 12.25
C GLU A 94 -17.26 6.15 10.86
N ALA A 95 -17.62 7.23 10.18
CA ALA A 95 -18.10 7.16 8.80
C ALA A 95 -16.99 6.70 7.84
N MET A 96 -15.75 7.12 8.05
CA MET A 96 -14.58 6.65 7.30
C MET A 96 -14.29 5.18 7.62
N ARG A 97 -14.33 4.78 8.89
CA ARG A 97 -14.17 3.40 9.34
C ARG A 97 -15.17 2.46 8.66
N LEU A 98 -16.45 2.87 8.61
CA LEU A 98 -17.49 2.08 7.94
C LEU A 98 -17.17 1.86 6.46
N ARG A 99 -16.74 2.91 5.73
CA ARG A 99 -16.32 2.78 4.32
C ARG A 99 -15.08 1.91 4.16
N SER A 100 -14.08 2.09 5.01
CA SER A 100 -12.85 1.29 5.01
C SER A 100 -13.14 -0.20 5.25
N LEU A 101 -13.96 -0.53 6.26
CA LEU A 101 -14.37 -1.90 6.55
C LEU A 101 -15.17 -2.52 5.39
N ARG A 102 -16.06 -1.73 4.76
CA ARG A 102 -16.80 -2.18 3.58
C ARG A 102 -15.87 -2.48 2.41
N ALA A 103 -14.89 -1.61 2.14
CA ALA A 103 -13.92 -1.82 1.07
C ALA A 103 -13.08 -3.07 1.31
N ARG A 104 -12.63 -3.33 2.55
CA ARG A 104 -11.91 -4.55 2.94
C ARG A 104 -12.76 -5.81 2.72
N LEU A 105 -14.04 -5.78 3.06
CA LEU A 105 -14.94 -6.90 2.83
C LEU A 105 -15.18 -7.17 1.34
N VAL A 106 -15.33 -6.11 0.52
CA VAL A 106 -15.46 -6.23 -0.95
C VAL A 106 -14.18 -6.79 -1.56
N SER A 107 -13.01 -6.33 -1.10
CA SER A 107 -11.71 -6.84 -1.53
C SER A 107 -11.58 -8.33 -1.23
N LEU A 108 -11.82 -8.74 0.01
CA LEU A 108 -11.74 -10.13 0.43
C LEU A 108 -12.72 -11.04 -0.35
N GLN A 109 -13.92 -10.54 -0.63
CA GLN A 109 -14.90 -11.24 -1.47
C GLN A 109 -14.37 -11.43 -2.89
N ALA A 110 -13.80 -10.39 -3.49
CA ALA A 110 -13.29 -10.43 -4.86
C ALA A 110 -12.08 -11.38 -4.99
N HIS A 111 -11.14 -11.36 -4.03
CA HIS A 111 -10.06 -12.33 -3.97
C HIS A 111 -10.58 -13.77 -3.89
N SER A 112 -11.57 -14.00 -3.03
CA SER A 112 -12.16 -15.32 -2.88
C SER A 112 -12.90 -15.80 -4.14
N GLN A 113 -13.50 -14.89 -4.91
CA GLN A 113 -14.11 -15.18 -6.22
C GLN A 113 -13.05 -15.58 -7.25
N VAL A 114 -11.95 -14.84 -7.31
CA VAL A 114 -10.81 -15.18 -8.21
C VAL A 114 -10.22 -16.55 -7.83
N MET A 115 -10.04 -16.83 -6.54
CA MET A 115 -9.61 -18.16 -6.07
C MET A 115 -10.61 -19.27 -6.40
N SER A 116 -11.90 -18.93 -6.59
CA SER A 116 -12.95 -19.86 -7.04
C SER A 116 -12.94 -20.06 -8.57
N GLY A 117 -12.04 -19.38 -9.30
CA GLY A 117 -11.90 -19.46 -10.75
C GLY A 117 -12.64 -18.37 -11.54
N GLU A 118 -13.24 -17.38 -10.88
CA GLU A 118 -13.85 -16.24 -11.56
C GLU A 118 -12.75 -15.36 -12.19
N LYS A 119 -12.99 -14.87 -13.42
CA LYS A 119 -12.07 -13.95 -14.11
C LYS A 119 -12.65 -12.55 -14.06
N LEU A 120 -11.94 -11.65 -13.41
CA LEU A 120 -12.29 -10.23 -13.37
C LEU A 120 -11.50 -9.46 -14.43
N PRO A 121 -12.16 -8.61 -15.27
CA PRO A 121 -11.42 -7.65 -16.10
C PRO A 121 -10.51 -6.77 -15.24
N ILE A 122 -9.33 -6.40 -15.75
CA ILE A 122 -8.31 -5.72 -14.95
C ILE A 122 -8.81 -4.44 -14.25
N GLY A 123 -9.67 -3.65 -14.92
CA GLY A 123 -10.26 -2.45 -14.31
C GLY A 123 -11.20 -2.77 -13.15
N GLU A 124 -12.02 -3.83 -13.27
CA GLU A 124 -12.90 -4.30 -12.20
C GLU A 124 -12.09 -4.93 -11.06
N GLN A 125 -11.02 -5.64 -11.38
CA GLN A 125 -10.11 -6.18 -10.38
C GLN A 125 -9.50 -5.05 -9.53
N VAL A 126 -8.99 -3.98 -10.14
CA VAL A 126 -8.47 -2.81 -9.42
C VAL A 126 -9.54 -2.17 -8.54
N GLU A 127 -10.74 -1.95 -9.09
CA GLU A 127 -11.84 -1.31 -8.34
C GLU A 127 -12.22 -2.14 -7.11
N ARG A 128 -12.34 -3.46 -7.26
CA ARG A 128 -12.82 -4.33 -6.17
C ARG A 128 -11.72 -4.69 -5.17
N PHE A 129 -10.47 -4.84 -5.60
CA PHE A 129 -9.36 -5.16 -4.70
C PHE A 129 -8.97 -3.94 -3.88
N TYR A 130 -8.81 -2.78 -4.52
CA TYR A 130 -8.21 -1.60 -3.88
C TYR A 130 -9.22 -0.50 -3.54
N GLY A 131 -10.50 -0.67 -3.87
CA GLY A 131 -11.56 0.25 -3.47
C GLY A 131 -11.57 1.59 -4.21
N PHE A 132 -10.96 1.68 -5.39
CA PHE A 132 -11.00 2.88 -6.22
C PHE A 132 -11.14 2.55 -7.71
N LYS A 133 -11.75 3.46 -8.46
CA LYS A 133 -11.86 3.35 -9.91
C LYS A 133 -10.72 4.10 -10.58
N PRO A 134 -9.81 3.40 -11.30
CA PRO A 134 -8.68 4.04 -11.92
C PRO A 134 -9.10 4.89 -13.14
N ASP A 135 -8.61 6.13 -13.21
CA ASP A 135 -8.70 6.98 -14.39
C ASP A 135 -7.41 6.86 -15.21
N PHE A 136 -7.41 5.93 -16.17
CA PHE A 136 -6.26 5.65 -17.02
C PHE A 136 -6.09 6.75 -18.08
N ARG A 137 -5.13 7.62 -17.87
CA ARG A 137 -4.78 8.68 -18.83
C ARG A 137 -4.10 8.09 -20.08
N PRO A 138 -4.35 8.63 -21.30
CA PRO A 138 -3.62 8.22 -22.49
C PRO A 138 -2.13 8.54 -22.34
N LEU A 139 -1.24 7.68 -22.87
CA LEU A 139 0.21 7.88 -22.78
C LEU A 139 0.68 9.21 -23.37
N SER A 140 -0.01 9.73 -24.39
CA SER A 140 0.28 11.04 -24.96
C SER A 140 0.16 12.21 -23.96
N ALA A 141 -0.56 12.04 -22.86
CA ALA A 141 -0.64 13.04 -21.79
C ALA A 141 0.69 13.30 -21.09
N TYR A 142 1.64 12.37 -21.22
CA TYR A 142 2.98 12.43 -20.60
C TYR A 142 4.08 12.90 -21.55
N ASP A 143 3.82 12.98 -22.87
CA ASP A 143 4.83 13.30 -23.88
C ASP A 143 5.46 14.68 -23.64
N GLN A 144 4.67 15.68 -23.22
CA GLN A 144 5.19 17.02 -22.95
C GLN A 144 6.20 17.05 -21.79
N ALA A 145 5.99 16.23 -20.74
CA ALA A 145 6.94 16.09 -19.63
C ALA A 145 8.23 15.44 -20.10
N LEU A 146 8.12 14.38 -20.92
CA LEU A 146 9.26 13.71 -21.52
C LEU A 146 10.06 14.65 -22.45
N ASP A 147 9.40 15.48 -23.24
CA ASP A 147 10.05 16.46 -24.13
C ASP A 147 10.81 17.53 -23.34
N ARG A 148 10.27 17.97 -22.20
CA ARG A 148 11.01 18.89 -21.30
C ARG A 148 12.25 18.21 -20.71
N LEU A 149 12.11 16.99 -20.27
CA LEU A 149 13.21 16.22 -19.68
C LEU A 149 14.27 15.89 -20.73
N ASP A 150 13.88 15.58 -21.96
CA ASP A 150 14.80 15.32 -23.07
C ASP A 150 15.71 16.51 -23.36
N LYS A 151 15.17 17.72 -23.29
CA LYS A 151 15.93 18.97 -23.43
C LYS A 151 16.80 19.28 -22.21
N ALA A 152 16.38 18.90 -21.02
CA ALA A 152 17.08 19.19 -19.77
C ALA A 152 18.25 18.25 -19.48
N ILE A 153 18.24 17.04 -20.07
CA ILE A 153 19.35 16.06 -19.93
C ILE A 153 20.10 15.98 -21.25
N PRO A 154 21.17 16.78 -21.46
CA PRO A 154 21.91 16.80 -22.71
C PRO A 154 22.74 15.52 -22.90
N GLY A 155 23.07 15.22 -24.14
CA GLY A 155 23.93 14.09 -24.50
C GLY A 155 23.52 13.43 -25.83
N ALA A 156 24.31 12.47 -26.26
CA ALA A 156 24.00 11.64 -27.43
C ALA A 156 23.05 10.50 -27.07
N GLY A 157 22.30 10.04 -28.06
CA GLY A 157 21.36 8.95 -27.89
C GLY A 157 19.96 9.38 -27.42
N THR A 158 19.10 8.42 -27.15
CA THR A 158 17.75 8.64 -26.64
C THR A 158 17.75 9.11 -25.19
N LEU A 159 16.67 9.72 -24.75
CA LEU A 159 16.49 10.11 -23.33
C LEU A 159 16.70 8.92 -22.39
N ALA A 160 16.18 7.76 -22.73
CA ALA A 160 16.33 6.54 -21.93
C ALA A 160 17.81 6.10 -21.79
N GLU A 161 18.60 6.18 -22.87
CA GLU A 161 20.03 5.87 -22.83
C GLU A 161 20.80 6.86 -21.95
N ARG A 162 20.46 8.14 -22.02
CA ARG A 162 21.11 9.17 -21.20
C ARG A 162 20.77 9.03 -19.71
N ILE A 163 19.52 8.68 -19.38
CA ILE A 163 19.11 8.37 -18.01
C ILE A 163 19.77 7.07 -17.53
N ALA A 164 19.87 6.04 -18.37
CA ALA A 164 20.57 4.81 -18.03
C ALA A 164 22.06 5.07 -17.73
N ALA A 165 22.73 5.90 -18.54
CA ALA A 165 24.12 6.31 -18.30
C ALA A 165 24.26 7.10 -16.98
N LEU A 166 23.34 8.03 -16.70
CA LEU A 166 23.31 8.81 -15.45
C LEU A 166 23.21 7.89 -14.22
N LYS A 167 22.31 6.91 -14.24
CA LYS A 167 22.12 5.91 -13.16
C LYS A 167 23.32 4.98 -13.04
N THR A 168 23.85 4.51 -14.15
CA THR A 168 25.02 3.60 -14.16
C THR A 168 26.24 4.26 -13.51
N ALA A 169 26.45 5.56 -13.75
CA ALA A 169 27.54 6.31 -13.12
C ALA A 169 27.37 6.53 -11.60
N ALA A 170 26.20 6.25 -11.06
CA ALA A 170 25.83 6.39 -9.65
C ALA A 170 25.60 5.04 -8.94
N LEU A 171 25.92 3.92 -9.58
CA LEU A 171 25.74 2.59 -8.97
C LEU A 171 26.61 2.45 -7.74
N VAL A 172 26.00 2.09 -6.63
CA VAL A 172 26.66 1.87 -5.34
C VAL A 172 27.40 0.53 -5.37
N PRO A 173 28.70 0.48 -5.05
CA PRO A 173 29.43 -0.78 -4.90
C PRO A 173 28.76 -1.68 -3.85
N PRO A 174 28.70 -3.01 -4.05
CA PRO A 174 28.01 -3.92 -3.13
C PRO A 174 28.43 -3.80 -1.66
N ASP A 175 29.73 -3.61 -1.40
CA ASP A 175 30.30 -3.42 -0.05
C ASP A 175 29.96 -2.04 0.57
N LYS A 176 29.34 -1.15 -0.19
CA LYS A 176 28.94 0.19 0.23
C LYS A 176 27.41 0.36 0.37
N ILE A 177 26.61 -0.62 -0.04
CA ILE A 177 25.15 -0.51 0.03
C ILE A 177 24.69 -0.29 1.49
N GLU A 178 25.13 -1.14 2.41
CA GLU A 178 24.74 -1.03 3.83
C GLU A 178 25.14 0.33 4.46
N PRO A 179 26.38 0.80 4.41
CA PRO A 179 26.72 2.09 5.01
C PRO A 179 26.00 3.28 4.34
N VAL A 180 25.76 3.25 3.04
CA VAL A 180 25.01 4.30 2.33
C VAL A 180 23.53 4.28 2.73
N PHE A 181 22.91 3.10 2.79
CA PHE A 181 21.53 2.94 3.23
C PHE A 181 21.34 3.41 4.68
N ASN A 182 22.20 2.99 5.59
CA ASN A 182 22.11 3.37 7.01
C ASN A 182 22.28 4.89 7.21
N ALA A 183 23.14 5.54 6.45
CA ALA A 183 23.29 6.99 6.48
C ALA A 183 22.02 7.69 5.94
N ALA A 184 21.42 7.17 4.86
CA ALA A 184 20.16 7.67 4.32
C ALA A 184 19.02 7.50 5.33
N LEU A 185 18.86 6.30 5.92
CA LEU A 185 17.86 6.00 6.95
C LEU A 185 17.96 6.95 8.14
N ALA A 186 19.17 7.14 8.67
CA ALA A 186 19.39 8.04 9.81
C ALA A 186 18.93 9.48 9.50
N GLU A 187 19.21 9.97 8.29
CA GLU A 187 18.80 11.31 7.88
C GLU A 187 17.29 11.38 7.56
N CYS A 188 16.69 10.35 6.94
CA CYS A 188 15.23 10.25 6.76
C CYS A 188 14.54 10.36 8.12
N ARG A 189 14.97 9.57 9.12
CA ARG A 189 14.43 9.60 10.49
C ARG A 189 14.60 10.97 11.15
N ARG A 190 15.80 11.56 11.06
CA ARG A 190 16.09 12.87 11.63
C ARG A 190 15.18 13.96 11.05
N ARG A 191 15.01 13.99 9.72
CA ARG A 191 14.17 14.98 9.03
C ARG A 191 12.69 14.77 9.35
N THR A 192 12.22 13.55 9.33
CA THR A 192 10.83 13.21 9.71
C THR A 192 10.51 13.68 11.13
N ALA A 193 11.44 13.50 12.07
CA ALA A 193 11.26 13.92 13.47
C ALA A 193 11.14 15.46 13.66
N LEU A 194 11.50 16.27 12.67
CA LEU A 194 11.27 17.71 12.69
C LEU A 194 9.80 18.08 12.44
N HIS A 195 9.05 17.20 11.80
CA HIS A 195 7.67 17.45 11.37
C HIS A 195 6.63 16.53 12.01
N MET A 196 7.09 15.37 12.52
CA MET A 196 6.23 14.34 13.09
C MET A 196 6.79 13.84 14.43
N LYS A 197 5.90 13.61 15.38
CA LYS A 197 6.28 12.96 16.64
C LYS A 197 6.44 11.46 16.38
N LEU A 198 7.66 10.95 16.43
CA LEU A 198 7.92 9.53 16.35
C LEU A 198 7.56 8.85 17.68
N ARG A 199 6.99 7.64 17.59
CA ARG A 199 6.68 6.79 18.76
C ARG A 199 7.96 6.43 19.51
N GLN A 200 7.84 6.26 20.82
CA GLN A 200 8.93 5.75 21.66
C GLN A 200 8.39 4.67 22.62
N PRO A 201 8.97 3.46 22.66
CA PRO A 201 10.03 2.98 21.76
C PRO A 201 9.48 2.59 20.38
N GLU A 202 10.33 2.70 19.37
CA GLU A 202 10.10 2.14 18.04
C GLU A 202 11.45 1.69 17.43
N SER A 203 11.41 0.76 16.46
CA SER A 203 12.63 0.26 15.83
C SER A 203 12.38 -0.32 14.45
N VAL A 204 13.38 -0.17 13.58
CA VAL A 204 13.45 -0.83 12.28
C VAL A 204 14.68 -1.73 12.27
N ASP A 205 14.46 -3.04 12.06
CA ASP A 205 15.50 -4.04 11.80
C ASP A 205 15.77 -4.09 10.29
N VAL A 206 16.94 -3.61 9.84
CA VAL A 206 17.28 -3.59 8.41
C VAL A 206 18.03 -4.86 8.04
N GLN A 207 17.53 -5.58 7.04
CA GLN A 207 18.13 -6.80 6.52
C GLN A 207 18.46 -6.66 5.04
N PHE A 208 19.72 -6.97 4.70
CA PHE A 208 20.19 -7.00 3.31
C PHE A 208 20.19 -8.47 2.86
N LEU A 209 19.34 -8.81 1.90
CA LEU A 209 19.03 -10.18 1.52
C LEU A 209 19.15 -10.39 0.01
N HIS A 210 19.16 -11.65 -0.39
CA HIS A 210 19.04 -12.11 -1.77
C HIS A 210 17.73 -12.84 -1.99
N ASP A 211 17.35 -13.06 -3.23
CA ASP A 211 16.17 -13.85 -3.64
C ASP A 211 14.82 -13.30 -3.10
N LEU A 212 14.72 -11.97 -2.91
CA LEU A 212 13.45 -11.35 -2.59
C LEU A 212 12.61 -11.10 -3.85
N PRO A 213 11.27 -11.23 -3.77
CA PRO A 213 10.38 -10.98 -4.91
C PRO A 213 10.32 -9.49 -5.28
N ALA A 214 10.52 -8.59 -4.32
CA ALA A 214 10.53 -7.14 -4.47
C ALA A 214 11.95 -6.55 -4.30
N PRO A 215 12.23 -5.34 -4.82
CA PRO A 215 13.50 -4.64 -4.58
C PRO A 215 13.75 -4.27 -3.12
N ALA A 216 12.69 -3.95 -2.38
CA ALA A 216 12.66 -3.71 -0.95
C ALA A 216 11.24 -3.90 -0.43
N GLU A 217 11.09 -4.15 0.86
CA GLU A 217 9.81 -4.25 1.53
C GLU A 217 9.95 -3.93 3.03
N ASP A 218 8.92 -3.34 3.64
CA ASP A 218 8.78 -3.24 5.09
C ASP A 218 7.74 -4.24 5.59
N VAL A 219 8.09 -4.97 6.63
CA VAL A 219 7.18 -5.89 7.32
C VAL A 219 6.96 -5.36 8.73
N TYR A 220 5.83 -4.72 8.95
CA TYR A 220 5.41 -4.27 10.28
C TYR A 220 5.08 -5.48 11.16
N GLN A 221 5.59 -5.48 12.38
CA GLN A 221 5.49 -6.60 13.33
C GLN A 221 4.62 -6.26 14.54
N GLY A 222 3.96 -5.10 14.49
CA GLY A 222 3.23 -4.56 15.63
C GLY A 222 4.15 -3.90 16.67
N ASP A 223 3.54 -3.21 17.61
CA ASP A 223 4.21 -2.58 18.75
C ASP A 223 5.36 -1.63 18.39
N GLY A 224 5.25 -0.94 17.25
CA GLY A 224 6.26 0.01 16.78
C GLY A 224 7.53 -0.63 16.23
N LYS A 225 7.45 -1.86 15.76
CA LYS A 225 8.60 -2.60 15.22
C LYS A 225 8.36 -2.97 13.77
N SER A 226 9.34 -2.74 12.92
CA SER A 226 9.36 -3.19 11.54
C SER A 226 10.64 -3.92 11.20
N ARG A 227 10.57 -4.68 10.11
CA ARG A 227 11.71 -5.28 9.45
C ARG A 227 11.75 -4.80 8.01
N ALA A 228 12.72 -3.94 7.69
CA ALA A 228 12.98 -3.49 6.33
C ALA A 228 13.92 -4.49 5.64
N ARG A 229 13.48 -5.12 4.57
CA ARG A 229 14.25 -6.10 3.79
C ARG A 229 14.66 -5.48 2.46
N ILE A 230 15.94 -5.46 2.18
CA ILE A 230 16.55 -4.82 1.00
C ILE A 230 17.16 -5.91 0.13
N ASN A 231 16.69 -6.00 -1.12
CA ASN A 231 17.16 -6.99 -2.09
C ASN A 231 18.48 -6.54 -2.73
N LEU A 232 19.52 -7.36 -2.60
CA LEU A 232 20.84 -7.12 -3.16
C LEU A 232 21.05 -7.67 -4.58
N ASP A 233 20.07 -8.33 -5.18
CA ASP A 233 20.22 -8.99 -6.47
C ASP A 233 20.29 -8.01 -7.66
N SER A 234 19.83 -6.79 -7.48
CA SER A 234 19.84 -5.78 -8.53
C SER A 234 20.76 -4.63 -8.20
N PRO A 235 21.60 -4.18 -9.14
CA PRO A 235 22.39 -2.97 -8.94
C PRO A 235 21.49 -1.77 -8.63
N VAL A 236 21.87 -1.00 -7.62
CA VAL A 236 21.11 0.16 -7.13
C VAL A 236 21.96 1.42 -7.19
N ASP A 237 21.40 2.52 -7.72
CA ASP A 237 22.04 3.83 -7.70
C ASP A 237 21.79 4.56 -6.37
N VAL A 238 22.63 5.58 -6.08
CA VAL A 238 22.61 6.37 -4.83
C VAL A 238 21.22 6.98 -4.60
N ASP A 239 20.57 7.50 -5.65
CA ASP A 239 19.26 8.15 -5.55
C ASP A 239 18.16 7.14 -5.20
N ARG A 240 18.19 5.96 -5.83
CA ARG A 240 17.23 4.89 -5.53
C ARG A 240 17.43 4.32 -4.12
N LEU A 241 18.68 4.23 -3.66
CA LEU A 241 18.98 3.72 -2.31
C LEU A 241 18.49 4.69 -1.23
N LEU A 242 18.69 6.01 -1.42
CA LEU A 242 18.08 7.03 -0.56
C LEU A 242 16.55 6.93 -0.55
N ALA A 243 15.96 6.83 -1.74
CA ALA A 243 14.50 6.71 -1.87
C ALA A 243 13.99 5.48 -1.13
N ALA A 244 14.62 4.31 -1.30
CA ALA A 244 14.24 3.08 -0.61
C ALA A 244 14.36 3.22 0.91
N ALA A 245 15.43 3.85 1.41
CA ALA A 245 15.60 4.08 2.84
C ALA A 245 14.45 4.89 3.46
N CYS A 246 14.01 5.98 2.81
CA CYS A 246 12.88 6.77 3.29
C CYS A 246 11.53 6.05 3.06
N HIS A 247 11.34 5.41 1.93
CA HIS A 247 10.11 4.72 1.53
C HIS A 247 9.76 3.57 2.49
N GLU A 248 10.76 2.72 2.78
CA GLU A 248 10.53 1.57 3.68
C GLU A 248 10.45 1.99 5.15
N THR A 249 11.04 3.17 5.51
CA THR A 249 11.16 3.50 6.93
C THR A 249 10.49 4.83 7.31
N TYR A 250 11.20 5.99 7.23
CA TYR A 250 10.75 7.30 7.70
C TYR A 250 10.76 8.32 6.57
N PRO A 251 9.62 8.96 6.26
CA PRO A 251 8.29 8.84 6.85
C PRO A 251 7.41 7.78 6.17
N GLY A 252 7.98 6.80 5.46
CA GLY A 252 7.27 5.82 4.66
C GLY A 252 6.57 4.72 5.47
N HIS A 253 6.65 3.47 4.98
CA HIS A 253 5.85 2.34 5.48
C HIS A 253 5.94 2.14 6.98
N HIS A 254 7.16 2.08 7.57
CA HIS A 254 7.30 1.94 9.02
C HIS A 254 6.53 3.02 9.79
N SER A 255 6.72 4.30 9.43
CA SER A 255 6.03 5.41 10.09
C SER A 255 4.52 5.31 9.92
N HIS A 256 4.06 4.94 8.73
CA HIS A 256 2.63 4.78 8.43
C HIS A 256 1.99 3.71 9.31
N PHE A 257 2.55 2.51 9.34
CA PHE A 257 1.99 1.42 10.14
C PHE A 257 2.05 1.70 11.64
N VAL A 258 3.12 2.32 12.15
CA VAL A 258 3.21 2.76 13.54
C VAL A 258 2.12 3.78 13.87
N ASN A 259 1.86 4.75 13.00
CA ASN A 259 0.85 5.77 13.24
C ASN A 259 -0.58 5.24 13.15
N ILE A 260 -0.87 4.30 12.23
CA ILE A 260 -2.15 3.59 12.15
C ILE A 260 -2.36 2.74 13.41
N ASP A 261 -1.36 1.97 13.85
CA ASP A 261 -1.42 1.19 15.09
C ASP A 261 -1.74 2.11 16.30
N ASP A 262 -0.96 3.17 16.48
CA ASP A 262 -1.16 4.09 17.61
C ASP A 262 -2.51 4.81 17.56
N ALA A 263 -2.97 5.23 16.38
CA ALA A 263 -4.19 6.05 16.27
C ALA A 263 -5.47 5.22 16.26
N LEU A 264 -5.49 4.09 15.56
CA LEU A 264 -6.70 3.31 15.31
C LEU A 264 -6.78 2.06 16.18
N VAL A 265 -5.72 1.27 16.24
CA VAL A 265 -5.74 0.02 17.03
C VAL A 265 -5.65 0.35 18.52
N ARG A 266 -4.58 0.98 18.95
CA ARG A 266 -4.34 1.27 20.37
C ARG A 266 -5.21 2.41 20.90
N GLY A 267 -5.43 3.44 20.06
CA GLY A 267 -6.16 4.63 20.45
C GLY A 267 -7.68 4.46 20.45
N ARG A 268 -8.23 3.59 19.58
CA ARG A 268 -9.67 3.40 19.40
C ARG A 268 -10.14 1.96 19.60
N GLY A 269 -9.25 0.99 19.69
CA GLY A 269 -9.59 -0.43 19.78
C GLY A 269 -10.14 -1.01 18.48
N TRP A 270 -9.76 -0.45 17.33
CA TRP A 270 -10.21 -0.87 16.00
C TRP A 270 -9.30 -1.96 15.44
N HIS A 271 -9.46 -3.17 15.92
CA HIS A 271 -8.59 -4.30 15.61
C HIS A 271 -8.68 -4.84 14.17
N GLU A 272 -9.63 -4.37 13.37
CA GLU A 272 -9.63 -4.61 11.92
C GLU A 272 -8.44 -4.00 11.20
N PHE A 273 -7.73 -3.04 11.83
CA PHE A 273 -6.48 -2.45 11.32
C PHE A 273 -5.22 -3.21 11.75
N ASP A 274 -5.34 -4.23 12.61
CA ASP A 274 -4.28 -5.22 12.85
C ASP A 274 -4.14 -6.24 11.72
N VAL A 275 -5.08 -6.25 10.76
CA VAL A 275 -5.16 -7.24 9.69
C VAL A 275 -5.21 -6.50 8.36
N GLU A 276 -4.28 -6.83 7.47
CA GLU A 276 -4.19 -6.22 6.14
C GLU A 276 -4.37 -7.28 5.05
N ILE A 277 -5.11 -6.90 4.01
CA ILE A 277 -5.17 -7.65 2.76
C ILE A 277 -4.02 -7.11 1.91
N GLU A 278 -3.05 -7.93 1.51
CA GLU A 278 -1.85 -7.49 0.76
C GLU A 278 -2.23 -6.72 -0.51
N ASP A 279 -3.12 -7.29 -1.33
CA ASP A 279 -3.72 -6.62 -2.47
C ASP A 279 -5.07 -5.98 -2.07
N GLY A 280 -5.06 -5.12 -1.04
CA GLY A 280 -6.26 -4.55 -0.45
C GLY A 280 -6.37 -3.03 -0.53
N PRO A 281 -7.47 -2.44 -0.04
CA PRO A 281 -7.77 -1.02 -0.20
C PRO A 281 -6.83 -0.08 0.58
N GLN A 282 -6.10 -0.58 1.57
CA GLN A 282 -5.09 0.19 2.30
C GLN A 282 -3.77 0.31 1.52
N PHE A 283 -3.45 -0.67 0.65
CA PHE A 283 -2.20 -0.74 -0.07
C PHE A 283 -1.89 0.54 -0.90
N PRO A 284 -2.79 1.07 -1.78
CA PRO A 284 -2.48 2.28 -2.54
C PRO A 284 -2.31 3.53 -1.67
N VAL A 285 -2.88 3.55 -0.45
CA VAL A 285 -2.68 4.65 0.50
C VAL A 285 -1.29 4.53 1.14
N ALA A 286 -0.90 3.34 1.61
CA ALA A 286 0.41 3.08 2.19
C ALA A 286 1.54 3.40 1.19
N GLU A 287 1.41 2.93 -0.06
CA GLU A 287 2.33 3.22 -1.15
C GLU A 287 2.42 4.73 -1.46
N SER A 288 1.26 5.41 -1.46
CA SER A 288 1.23 6.85 -1.73
C SER A 288 1.93 7.66 -0.64
N VAL A 289 1.75 7.28 0.61
CA VAL A 289 2.45 7.86 1.76
C VAL A 289 3.96 7.61 1.63
N ALA A 290 4.37 6.38 1.38
CA ALA A 290 5.77 6.01 1.31
C ALA A 290 6.52 6.76 0.19
N GLU A 291 6.00 6.78 -1.04
CA GLU A 291 6.66 7.46 -2.16
C GLU A 291 6.62 8.99 -2.03
N TYR A 292 5.46 9.57 -1.67
CA TYR A 292 5.35 11.02 -1.48
C TYR A 292 6.22 11.53 -0.33
N GLY A 293 6.30 10.75 0.74
CA GLY A 293 7.13 11.01 1.91
C GLY A 293 8.60 11.22 1.59
N VAL A 294 9.14 10.51 0.59
CA VAL A 294 10.52 10.71 0.11
C VAL A 294 10.76 12.14 -0.36
N GLY A 295 9.87 12.65 -1.23
CA GLY A 295 9.96 14.00 -1.79
C GLY A 295 9.69 15.09 -0.75
N LEU A 296 8.78 14.82 0.18
CA LEU A 296 8.44 15.73 1.26
C LEU A 296 9.59 15.87 2.28
N THR A 297 10.28 14.77 2.58
CA THR A 297 11.44 14.73 3.49
C THR A 297 12.69 15.29 2.83
N PHE A 298 12.85 15.09 1.53
CA PHE A 298 13.98 15.55 0.74
C PHE A 298 13.51 16.37 -0.49
N PRO A 299 13.20 17.67 -0.33
CA PRO A 299 13.04 18.56 -1.46
C PRO A 299 14.25 18.47 -2.41
N VAL A 300 14.03 18.65 -3.71
CA VAL A 300 15.02 18.32 -4.77
C VAL A 300 16.41 18.85 -4.47
N GLU A 301 16.55 20.13 -4.10
CA GLU A 301 17.88 20.73 -3.85
C GLU A 301 18.56 20.16 -2.61
N GLU A 302 17.79 19.87 -1.55
CA GLU A 302 18.31 19.25 -0.33
C GLU A 302 18.69 17.78 -0.56
N ARG A 303 17.91 17.08 -1.40
CA ARG A 303 18.20 15.70 -1.84
C ARG A 303 19.53 15.65 -2.60
N ILE A 304 19.72 16.55 -3.57
CA ILE A 304 20.96 16.69 -4.33
C ILE A 304 22.15 17.00 -3.41
N ALA A 305 21.98 17.97 -2.51
CA ALA A 305 23.04 18.36 -1.59
C ALA A 305 23.46 17.19 -0.67
N PHE A 306 22.51 16.51 -0.06
CA PHE A 306 22.77 15.37 0.82
C PHE A 306 23.42 14.19 0.07
N GLN A 307 22.93 13.88 -1.11
CA GLN A 307 23.58 12.86 -1.96
C GLN A 307 25.01 13.24 -2.27
N ARG A 308 25.26 14.45 -2.81
CA ARG A 308 26.58 14.93 -3.23
C ARG A 308 27.58 14.96 -2.07
N ASP A 309 27.14 15.46 -0.91
CA ASP A 309 28.05 15.79 0.20
C ASP A 309 28.23 14.63 1.18
N VAL A 310 27.31 13.66 1.20
CA VAL A 310 27.31 12.52 2.15
C VAL A 310 27.31 11.17 1.44
N LEU A 311 26.27 10.87 0.62
CA LEU A 311 26.08 9.51 0.14
C LEU A 311 27.07 9.10 -0.96
N TYR A 312 27.35 9.99 -1.92
CA TYR A 312 28.36 9.71 -2.96
C TYR A 312 29.74 9.48 -2.38
N PRO A 313 30.27 10.32 -1.44
CA PRO A 313 31.53 10.04 -0.76
C PRO A 313 31.54 8.72 0.00
N LEU A 314 30.46 8.36 0.72
CA LEU A 314 30.34 7.07 1.40
C LEU A 314 30.38 5.88 0.43
N ALA A 315 29.79 6.04 -0.75
CA ALA A 315 29.85 5.06 -1.83
C ALA A 315 31.23 5.01 -2.53
N GLY A 316 32.18 5.89 -2.19
CA GLY A 316 33.46 6.03 -2.90
C GLY A 316 33.30 6.65 -4.29
N LEU A 317 32.21 7.37 -4.52
CA LEU A 317 31.85 7.98 -5.80
C LEU A 317 31.92 9.52 -5.71
N LYS A 318 31.85 10.15 -6.88
CA LYS A 318 31.68 11.58 -7.01
C LYS A 318 30.45 11.87 -7.85
N MET A 319 29.51 12.67 -7.35
CA MET A 319 28.34 13.06 -8.10
C MET A 319 28.72 13.87 -9.33
N GLN A 320 28.29 13.40 -10.48
CA GLN A 320 28.46 14.07 -11.77
C GLN A 320 27.09 14.49 -12.31
N ASN A 321 27.08 15.43 -13.26
CA ASN A 321 25.86 15.86 -13.97
C ASN A 321 24.72 16.26 -13.02
N VAL A 322 25.03 17.08 -12.01
CA VAL A 322 24.08 17.55 -10.97
C VAL A 322 22.79 18.08 -11.58
N ASP A 323 22.87 18.87 -12.68
CA ASP A 323 21.71 19.44 -13.34
C ASP A 323 20.83 18.36 -14.01
N ALA A 324 21.43 17.31 -14.56
CA ALA A 324 20.70 16.17 -15.10
C ALA A 324 19.95 15.39 -14.00
N TRP A 325 20.59 15.18 -12.83
CA TRP A 325 19.93 14.59 -11.68
C TRP A 325 18.79 15.44 -11.17
N ARG A 326 18.97 16.76 -11.06
CA ARG A 326 17.92 17.72 -10.69
C ARG A 326 16.74 17.61 -11.63
N ALA A 327 16.98 17.66 -12.93
CA ALA A 327 15.95 17.53 -13.94
C ALA A 327 15.19 16.18 -13.86
N TYR A 328 15.93 15.07 -13.70
CA TYR A 328 15.36 13.73 -13.57
C TYR A 328 14.46 13.61 -12.33
N ILE A 329 14.94 14.02 -11.15
CA ILE A 329 14.16 13.92 -9.91
C ILE A 329 12.92 14.81 -9.99
N SER A 330 13.04 16.04 -10.51
CA SER A 330 11.93 16.97 -10.63
C SER A 330 10.84 16.52 -11.62
N ALA A 331 11.21 15.76 -12.66
CA ALA A 331 10.26 15.28 -13.67
C ALA A 331 9.52 14.00 -13.27
N ARG A 332 9.98 13.26 -12.26
CA ARG A 332 9.33 11.99 -11.84
C ARG A 332 7.85 12.13 -11.52
N PRO A 333 7.38 13.12 -10.75
CA PRO A 333 5.95 13.29 -10.47
C PRO A 333 5.11 13.52 -11.73
N GLU A 334 5.67 14.12 -12.78
CA GLU A 334 4.95 14.45 -14.02
C GLU A 334 4.62 13.23 -14.89
N VAL A 335 5.29 12.09 -14.66
CA VAL A 335 5.08 10.83 -15.39
C VAL A 335 4.35 9.77 -14.56
N LEU A 336 3.89 10.12 -13.34
CA LEU A 336 3.06 9.23 -12.53
C LEU A 336 1.73 8.92 -13.22
N GLY A 337 1.26 7.69 -13.11
CA GLY A 337 0.10 7.15 -13.80
C GLY A 337 0.40 6.54 -15.18
N ALA A 338 1.56 6.83 -15.77
CA ALA A 338 1.94 6.23 -17.05
C ALA A 338 2.16 4.71 -16.91
N THR A 339 2.76 4.28 -15.79
CA THR A 339 2.96 2.86 -15.48
C THR A 339 1.65 2.11 -15.39
N ALA A 340 0.65 2.67 -14.70
CA ALA A 340 -0.67 2.08 -14.57
C ALA A 340 -1.35 1.86 -15.93
N THR A 341 -1.21 2.82 -16.85
CA THR A 341 -1.76 2.71 -18.22
C THR A 341 -1.08 1.58 -19.01
N VAL A 342 0.26 1.50 -18.99
CA VAL A 342 1.00 0.43 -19.67
C VAL A 342 0.69 -0.95 -19.05
N ALA A 343 0.64 -1.01 -17.71
CA ALA A 343 0.32 -2.23 -16.98
C ALA A 343 -1.08 -2.76 -17.31
N ARG A 344 -2.10 -1.87 -17.34
CA ARG A 344 -3.45 -2.23 -17.77
C ARG A 344 -3.45 -2.85 -19.18
N ASP A 345 -2.80 -2.17 -20.13
CA ASP A 345 -2.81 -2.61 -21.53
C ASP A 345 -2.10 -3.95 -21.70
N TYR A 346 -1.01 -4.19 -20.97
CA TYR A 346 -0.30 -5.46 -20.95
C TYR A 346 -1.13 -6.57 -20.29
N LEU A 347 -1.64 -6.36 -19.09
CA LEU A 347 -2.42 -7.35 -18.34
C LEU A 347 -3.75 -7.70 -19.00
N SER A 348 -4.34 -6.76 -19.75
CA SER A 348 -5.54 -7.03 -20.56
C SER A 348 -5.26 -7.73 -21.90
N GLY A 349 -3.99 -7.88 -22.28
CA GLY A 349 -3.58 -8.42 -23.58
C GLY A 349 -3.76 -7.45 -24.75
N ALA A 350 -4.00 -6.15 -24.50
CA ALA A 350 -4.10 -5.14 -25.53
C ALA A 350 -2.75 -4.85 -26.23
N ILE A 351 -1.64 -5.05 -25.49
CA ILE A 351 -0.27 -4.97 -26.00
C ILE A 351 0.53 -6.20 -25.60
N ASP A 352 1.52 -6.55 -26.41
CA ASP A 352 2.44 -7.64 -26.11
C ASP A 352 3.59 -7.21 -25.16
N GLN A 353 4.33 -8.19 -24.67
CA GLN A 353 5.46 -8.00 -23.76
C GLN A 353 6.55 -7.08 -24.36
N ALA A 354 6.85 -7.21 -25.65
CA ALA A 354 7.88 -6.41 -26.31
C ALA A 354 7.46 -4.93 -26.39
N THR A 355 6.19 -4.67 -26.65
CA THR A 355 5.59 -3.32 -26.65
C THR A 355 5.59 -2.74 -25.25
N ALA A 356 5.11 -3.49 -24.25
CA ALA A 356 5.11 -3.05 -22.86
C ALA A 356 6.52 -2.71 -22.35
N HIS A 357 7.52 -3.54 -22.68
CA HIS A 357 8.93 -3.26 -22.37
C HIS A 357 9.40 -1.90 -22.92
N LYS A 358 9.13 -1.61 -24.20
CA LYS A 358 9.49 -0.32 -24.82
C LYS A 358 8.80 0.86 -24.15
N LEU A 359 7.52 0.69 -23.79
CA LEU A 359 6.74 1.72 -23.14
C LEU A 359 7.24 2.00 -21.71
N PHE A 360 7.64 0.99 -20.94
CA PHE A 360 8.27 1.19 -19.62
C PHE A 360 9.61 1.91 -19.73
N VAL A 361 10.45 1.55 -20.71
CA VAL A 361 11.70 2.28 -20.97
C VAL A 361 11.41 3.76 -21.21
N ARG A 362 10.40 4.07 -22.04
CA ARG A 362 10.06 5.45 -22.41
C ARG A 362 9.37 6.22 -21.27
N TYR A 363 8.25 5.70 -20.76
CA TYR A 363 7.34 6.46 -19.89
C TYR A 363 7.66 6.33 -18.40
N ARG A 364 8.33 5.27 -17.98
CA ARG A 364 8.81 5.12 -16.61
C ARG A 364 10.28 5.54 -16.45
N LEU A 365 10.92 5.96 -17.53
CA LEU A 365 12.33 6.39 -17.55
C LEU A 365 13.27 5.30 -17.02
N GLN A 366 12.99 4.05 -17.38
CA GLN A 366 13.72 2.89 -16.90
C GLN A 366 14.86 2.49 -17.84
N THR A 367 15.88 1.84 -17.28
CA THR A 367 16.82 1.07 -18.12
C THR A 367 16.09 -0.14 -18.75
N PRO A 368 16.58 -0.67 -19.87
CA PRO A 368 16.00 -1.90 -20.45
C PRO A 368 15.94 -3.07 -19.46
N THR A 369 16.96 -3.23 -18.62
CA THR A 369 16.99 -4.25 -17.56
C THR A 369 15.88 -4.02 -16.54
N ALA A 370 15.70 -2.80 -16.05
CA ALA A 370 14.65 -2.46 -15.09
C ALA A 370 13.23 -2.61 -15.69
N ALA A 371 13.05 -2.30 -16.98
CA ALA A 371 11.79 -2.57 -17.69
C ALA A 371 11.46 -4.06 -17.77
N GLY A 372 12.48 -4.91 -18.00
CA GLY A 372 12.32 -6.36 -17.94
C GLY A 372 11.95 -6.88 -16.54
N GLN A 373 12.51 -6.30 -15.48
CA GLN A 373 12.13 -6.62 -14.10
C GLN A 373 10.69 -6.18 -13.80
N MET A 374 10.26 -5.02 -14.30
CA MET A 374 8.87 -4.54 -14.16
C MET A 374 7.87 -5.50 -14.79
N LEU A 375 8.18 -6.08 -15.96
CA LEU A 375 7.31 -7.09 -16.57
C LEU A 375 7.20 -8.35 -15.71
N LYS A 376 8.30 -8.81 -15.10
CA LYS A 376 8.26 -9.93 -14.16
C LYS A 376 7.42 -9.60 -12.92
N MET A 377 7.50 -8.37 -12.42
CA MET A 377 6.63 -7.91 -11.33
C MET A 377 5.15 -7.91 -11.73
N LEU A 378 4.83 -7.45 -12.95
CA LEU A 378 3.45 -7.51 -13.47
C LEU A 378 2.95 -8.95 -13.62
N ASP A 379 3.79 -9.86 -14.09
CA ASP A 379 3.44 -11.28 -14.22
C ASP A 379 3.21 -11.94 -12.84
N ALA A 380 3.93 -11.48 -11.80
CA ALA A 380 3.83 -12.02 -10.45
C ALA A 380 2.71 -11.36 -9.62
N PHE A 381 2.58 -10.05 -9.68
CA PHE A 381 1.74 -9.25 -8.78
C PHE A 381 0.53 -8.58 -9.47
N GLY A 382 0.43 -8.68 -10.79
CA GLY A 382 -0.74 -8.20 -11.55
C GLY A 382 -1.13 -6.75 -11.28
N SER A 383 -2.34 -6.55 -10.77
CA SER A 383 -2.94 -5.24 -10.53
C SER A 383 -2.30 -4.40 -9.42
N LEU A 384 -1.45 -5.00 -8.58
CA LEU A 384 -0.74 -4.29 -7.51
C LEU A 384 0.13 -3.15 -8.05
N VAL A 385 0.83 -3.38 -9.18
CA VAL A 385 1.62 -2.33 -9.84
C VAL A 385 0.77 -1.15 -10.31
N ILE A 386 -0.47 -1.41 -10.73
CA ILE A 386 -1.43 -0.35 -11.09
C ILE A 386 -1.82 0.44 -9.85
N ALA A 387 -2.09 -0.25 -8.73
CA ALA A 387 -2.52 0.37 -7.50
C ALA A 387 -1.42 1.26 -6.88
N SER A 388 -0.15 0.83 -6.90
CA SER A 388 1.00 1.64 -6.46
C SER A 388 1.12 2.94 -7.26
N ASP A 389 1.25 2.82 -8.60
CA ASP A 389 1.49 3.98 -9.47
C ASP A 389 0.32 4.97 -9.45
N PHE A 390 -0.92 4.46 -9.35
CA PHE A 390 -2.10 5.30 -9.25
C PHE A 390 -2.22 5.96 -7.87
N GLY A 391 -1.85 5.27 -6.79
CA GLY A 391 -1.76 5.84 -5.44
C GLY A 391 -0.80 7.02 -5.40
N TRP A 392 0.40 6.86 -5.96
CA TRP A 392 1.41 7.93 -6.07
C TRP A 392 0.88 9.14 -6.85
N TYR A 393 0.22 8.90 -7.98
CA TYR A 393 -0.40 9.96 -8.79
C TYR A 393 -1.47 10.73 -7.99
N VAL A 394 -2.39 10.03 -7.34
CA VAL A 394 -3.47 10.66 -6.55
C VAL A 394 -2.91 11.52 -5.41
N MET A 395 -1.91 11.00 -4.70
CA MET A 395 -1.25 11.73 -3.60
C MET A 395 -0.58 13.00 -4.11
N ASP A 396 0.22 12.90 -5.18
CA ASP A 396 0.88 14.06 -5.79
C ASP A 396 -0.15 15.13 -6.18
N GLN A 397 -1.21 14.74 -6.90
CA GLN A 397 -2.28 15.65 -7.30
C GLN A 397 -2.99 16.30 -6.10
N SER A 398 -3.16 15.57 -5.00
CA SER A 398 -3.83 16.07 -3.80
C SER A 398 -2.99 17.10 -3.06
N MET A 399 -1.68 17.08 -3.23
CA MET A 399 -0.73 17.97 -2.56
C MET A 399 -0.33 19.19 -3.41
N GLN A 400 -0.68 19.21 -4.70
CA GLN A 400 -0.33 20.33 -5.59
C GLN A 400 -0.89 21.67 -5.10
N GLY A 401 -0.10 22.73 -5.23
CA GLY A 401 -0.46 24.10 -4.84
C GLY A 401 -0.44 24.37 -3.34
N LYS A 402 -0.17 23.37 -2.49
CA LYS A 402 -0.08 23.53 -1.04
C LYS A 402 1.35 23.86 -0.61
N ASN A 403 1.50 24.70 0.41
CA ASN A 403 2.81 24.95 1.01
C ASN A 403 3.29 23.75 1.85
N VAL A 404 4.59 23.71 2.17
CA VAL A 404 5.23 22.58 2.86
C VAL A 404 4.58 22.28 4.21
N GLU A 405 4.17 23.29 4.98
CA GLU A 405 3.53 23.09 6.28
C GLU A 405 2.17 22.42 6.13
N GLU A 406 1.38 22.84 5.15
CA GLU A 406 0.09 22.26 4.83
C GLU A 406 0.24 20.82 4.30
N GLN A 407 1.26 20.56 3.45
CA GLN A 407 1.57 19.21 2.99
C GLN A 407 1.88 18.28 4.18
N TRP A 408 2.75 18.70 5.11
CA TRP A 408 3.04 17.92 6.33
C TRP A 408 1.82 17.74 7.23
N ARG A 409 0.95 18.73 7.33
CA ARG A 409 -0.30 18.61 8.10
C ARG A 409 -1.21 17.54 7.53
N LEU A 410 -1.45 17.56 6.21
CA LEU A 410 -2.26 16.56 5.51
C LEU A 410 -1.63 15.18 5.54
N PHE A 411 -0.31 15.11 5.34
CA PHE A 411 0.45 13.87 5.44
C PHE A 411 0.24 13.18 6.79
N ARG A 412 0.42 13.91 7.90
CA ARG A 412 0.13 13.39 9.25
C ARG A 412 -1.31 12.96 9.44
N GLN A 413 -2.25 13.59 8.76
CA GLN A 413 -3.67 13.23 8.81
C GLN A 413 -3.90 11.89 8.11
N ILE A 414 -3.34 11.70 6.91
CA ILE A 414 -3.45 10.44 6.14
C ILE A 414 -2.88 9.27 6.93
N GLU A 415 -1.76 9.46 7.61
CA GLU A 415 -1.10 8.42 8.40
C GLU A 415 -1.86 8.01 9.68
N ARG A 416 -2.93 8.68 10.06
CA ARG A 416 -3.63 8.45 11.34
C ARG A 416 -5.12 8.19 11.19
N GLU A 417 -5.65 8.25 10.00
CA GLU A 417 -7.06 8.11 9.70
C GLU A 417 -7.33 6.91 8.78
N PRO A 418 -8.49 6.25 8.88
CA PRO A 418 -8.82 5.06 8.07
C PRO A 418 -9.18 5.44 6.64
N MET A 419 -8.30 6.18 5.95
CA MET A 419 -8.53 6.70 4.62
C MET A 419 -8.48 5.61 3.55
N LEU A 420 -9.38 5.75 2.58
CA LEU A 420 -9.26 5.13 1.27
C LEU A 420 -8.60 6.12 0.29
N LEU A 421 -8.13 5.64 -0.86
CA LEU A 421 -7.50 6.51 -1.86
C LEU A 421 -8.43 7.64 -2.35
N GLU A 422 -9.75 7.41 -2.37
CA GLU A 422 -10.75 8.42 -2.68
C GLU A 422 -10.81 9.55 -1.62
N ASP A 423 -10.58 9.22 -0.35
CA ASP A 423 -10.49 10.22 0.72
C ASP A 423 -9.23 11.08 0.55
N VAL A 424 -8.11 10.47 0.15
CA VAL A 424 -6.87 11.20 -0.19
C VAL A 424 -7.12 12.14 -1.38
N ALA A 425 -7.79 11.66 -2.42
CA ALA A 425 -8.17 12.48 -3.59
C ALA A 425 -9.05 13.68 -3.21
N ALA A 426 -9.88 13.57 -2.18
CA ALA A 426 -10.77 14.62 -1.70
C ALA A 426 -10.05 15.72 -0.87
N LEU A 427 -8.78 15.54 -0.52
CA LEU A 427 -7.97 16.56 0.19
C LEU A 427 -7.50 17.74 -0.70
N ARG A 428 -7.92 17.77 -1.96
CA ARG A 428 -7.59 18.84 -2.93
C ARG A 428 -8.05 20.21 -2.51
#